data_695a985d500d01a759de715b8472c7b9
#
_entry.id   695a985d500d01a759de715b8472c7b9
#
_cell.length_a   1.000
_cell.length_b   1.000
_cell.length_c   1.000
_cell.angle_alpha   90.00
_cell.angle_beta   90.00
_cell.angle_gamma   90.00
#
_symmetry.space_group_name_H-M   'P 1'
#
loop_
_entity.id
_entity.type
_entity.pdbx_description
1 polymer ?
#
loop_
_entity_poly.entity_id
_entity_poly.type
_entity_poly.pdbx_seq_one_letter_code
_entity_poly.pdbx_strand_id
1 'polypeptide(L)'
;MGHADGVTRRQADLTLLLATFLWGTTFAVVKGALASATPLAFLTLRFSIAALLLAPGTRFRPPPAGRELRGGLLLGALVAVGFITQTAGLVITTASRSAFIVAISSVLAPVIALALLGQRPGWLTAAALGMATLGIYLLTAPDAGGLNRGDLLTLVCAACFGAQIVAVTELGREYDARRLVWFQVAGTAIVSACALLLLERPRIHWSGAFLAALAYSVVFASTTCFLLQMSAQRHMSSARAALIFCFEPLFAALTSWLVLGERLAMLQWLGGGLIVLGMIAADLPASRAAAAGP
;
A
#
# COMPACT_ATOMS: atom_id res chain seq x y z
N MET A 1 -13.04 -2.85 -27.32
CA MET A 1 -14.12 -1.89 -26.99
C MET A 1 -14.37 -2.05 -25.50
N GLY A 2 -13.70 -1.22 -24.69
CA GLY A 2 -13.84 -1.26 -23.23
C GLY A 2 -15.13 -0.62 -22.81
N HIS A 3 -15.86 -1.28 -21.94
CA HIS A 3 -16.89 -0.63 -21.15
C HIS A 3 -16.20 0.51 -20.39
N ALA A 4 -16.56 1.75 -20.71
CA ALA A 4 -16.31 2.88 -19.85
C ALA A 4 -17.20 2.67 -18.61
N ASP A 5 -16.63 2.00 -17.59
CA ASP A 5 -17.24 1.95 -16.28
C ASP A 5 -17.40 3.41 -15.86
N GLY A 6 -18.65 3.87 -15.64
CA GLY A 6 -18.98 5.27 -15.32
C GLY A 6 -18.43 5.73 -13.96
N VAL A 7 -17.24 5.26 -13.59
CA VAL A 7 -16.53 5.62 -12.34
C VAL A 7 -16.00 7.04 -12.48
N THR A 8 -16.54 7.94 -11.69
CA THR A 8 -16.06 9.32 -11.63
C THR A 8 -14.68 9.36 -10.93
N ARG A 9 -13.89 10.40 -11.26
CA ARG A 9 -12.62 10.66 -10.58
C ARG A 9 -12.78 10.67 -9.04
N ARG A 10 -13.84 11.31 -8.54
CA ARG A 10 -14.12 11.39 -7.09
C ARG A 10 -14.37 9.99 -6.50
N GLN A 11 -15.08 9.13 -7.20
CA GLN A 11 -15.31 7.76 -6.75
C GLN A 11 -14.00 6.96 -6.67
N ALA A 12 -13.13 7.08 -7.67
CA ALA A 12 -11.82 6.44 -7.65
C ALA A 12 -10.96 6.95 -6.49
N ASP A 13 -10.92 8.27 -6.25
CA ASP A 13 -10.19 8.87 -5.13
C ASP A 13 -10.69 8.36 -3.77
N LEU A 14 -12.02 8.37 -3.55
CA LEU A 14 -12.62 7.88 -2.30
C LEU A 14 -12.40 6.39 -2.10
N THR A 15 -12.44 5.60 -3.17
CA THR A 15 -12.16 4.16 -3.13
C THR A 15 -10.72 3.89 -2.72
N LEU A 16 -9.75 4.63 -3.28
CA LEU A 16 -8.35 4.49 -2.90
C LEU A 16 -8.08 5.02 -1.49
N LEU A 17 -8.74 6.11 -1.10
CA LEU A 17 -8.64 6.66 0.26
C LEU A 17 -9.16 5.66 1.31
N LEU A 18 -10.25 4.94 1.01
CA LEU A 18 -10.74 3.86 1.87
C LEU A 18 -9.71 2.72 2.00
N ALA A 19 -9.08 2.31 0.90
CA ALA A 19 -8.01 1.31 0.96
C ALA A 19 -6.83 1.81 1.81
N THR A 20 -6.42 3.06 1.64
CA THR A 20 -5.35 3.71 2.40
C THR A 20 -5.69 3.78 3.90
N PHE A 21 -6.93 4.11 4.25
CA PHE A 21 -7.42 4.06 5.63
C PHE A 21 -7.29 2.66 6.24
N LEU A 22 -7.80 1.65 5.54
CA LEU A 22 -7.73 0.26 6.00
C LEU A 22 -6.27 -0.19 6.17
N TRP A 23 -5.36 0.15 5.25
CA TRP A 23 -3.93 -0.18 5.41
C TRP A 23 -3.30 0.56 6.59
N GLY A 24 -3.61 1.85 6.79
CA GLY A 24 -3.12 2.61 7.95
C GLY A 24 -3.43 1.94 9.28
N THR A 25 -4.59 1.30 9.41
CA THR A 25 -4.97 0.57 10.65
C THR A 25 -4.19 -0.74 10.85
N THR A 26 -3.56 -1.30 9.79
CA THR A 26 -2.96 -2.64 9.85
C THR A 26 -1.60 -2.71 10.53
N PHE A 27 -0.84 -1.62 10.63
CA PHE A 27 0.51 -1.64 11.21
C PHE A 27 0.52 -2.17 12.65
N ALA A 28 -0.37 -1.66 13.49
CA ALA A 28 -0.51 -2.10 14.88
C ALA A 28 -1.00 -3.56 14.95
N VAL A 29 -1.96 -3.93 14.11
CA VAL A 29 -2.52 -5.29 14.06
C VAL A 29 -1.43 -6.30 13.66
N VAL A 30 -0.65 -6.02 12.61
CA VAL A 30 0.45 -6.89 12.18
C VAL A 30 1.54 -6.98 13.24
N LYS A 31 1.94 -5.83 13.85
CA LYS A 31 2.93 -5.83 14.93
C LYS A 31 2.49 -6.73 16.09
N GLY A 32 1.21 -6.68 16.46
CA GLY A 32 0.64 -7.57 17.49
C GLY A 32 0.65 -9.04 17.08
N ALA A 33 0.33 -9.36 15.82
CA ALA A 33 0.35 -10.74 15.32
C ALA A 33 1.75 -11.36 15.34
N LEU A 34 2.81 -10.55 15.08
CA LEU A 34 4.20 -11.01 15.11
C LEU A 34 4.71 -11.39 16.50
N ALA A 35 3.99 -11.05 17.56
CA ALA A 35 4.27 -11.59 18.90
C ALA A 35 3.90 -13.09 19.00
N SER A 36 2.98 -13.55 18.16
CA SER A 36 2.46 -14.93 18.16
C SER A 36 2.91 -15.78 16.98
N ALA A 37 3.51 -15.20 15.95
CA ALA A 37 3.95 -15.94 14.77
C ALA A 37 5.23 -15.36 14.19
N THR A 38 6.02 -16.23 13.58
CA THR A 38 7.20 -15.78 12.83
C THR A 38 6.77 -15.07 11.54
N PRO A 39 7.54 -14.09 11.03
CA PRO A 39 7.16 -13.22 9.92
C PRO A 39 6.69 -13.95 8.67
N LEU A 40 7.47 -14.92 8.17
CA LEU A 40 7.15 -15.63 6.94
C LEU A 40 5.98 -16.61 7.12
N ALA A 41 5.83 -17.21 8.32
CA ALA A 41 4.66 -18.03 8.65
C ALA A 41 3.38 -17.19 8.62
N PHE A 42 3.38 -16.00 9.22
CA PHE A 42 2.24 -15.08 9.18
C PHE A 42 1.91 -14.64 7.75
N LEU A 43 2.90 -14.24 6.95
CA LEU A 43 2.69 -13.81 5.57
C LEU A 43 2.17 -14.94 4.70
N THR A 44 2.73 -16.14 4.82
CA THR A 44 2.29 -17.32 4.07
C THR A 44 0.82 -17.63 4.35
N LEU A 45 0.41 -17.69 5.62
CA LEU A 45 -0.99 -17.91 5.99
C LEU A 45 -1.89 -16.79 5.46
N ARG A 46 -1.52 -15.54 5.69
CA ARG A 46 -2.27 -14.36 5.29
C ARG A 46 -2.56 -14.37 3.79
N PHE A 47 -1.52 -14.49 2.97
CA PHE A 47 -1.66 -14.41 1.51
C PHE A 47 -2.23 -15.68 0.88
N SER A 48 -1.97 -16.87 1.44
CA SER A 48 -2.58 -18.13 0.98
C SER A 48 -4.10 -18.11 1.19
N ILE A 49 -4.56 -17.72 2.37
CA ILE A 49 -6.00 -17.63 2.66
C ILE A 49 -6.65 -16.54 1.78
N ALA A 50 -6.00 -15.38 1.61
CA ALA A 50 -6.50 -14.33 0.75
C ALA A 50 -6.59 -14.78 -0.73
N ALA A 51 -5.62 -15.53 -1.23
CA ALA A 51 -5.66 -16.10 -2.58
C ALA A 51 -6.82 -17.08 -2.77
N LEU A 52 -7.10 -17.92 -1.77
CA LEU A 52 -8.24 -18.83 -1.77
C LEU A 52 -9.58 -18.08 -1.75
N LEU A 53 -9.69 -17.00 -0.97
CA LEU A 53 -10.90 -16.17 -0.92
C LEU A 53 -11.15 -15.43 -2.24
N LEU A 54 -10.11 -15.04 -2.95
CA LEU A 54 -10.21 -14.34 -4.25
C LEU A 54 -10.50 -15.28 -5.43
N ALA A 55 -10.12 -16.55 -5.32
CA ALA A 55 -10.22 -17.53 -6.41
C ALA A 55 -11.63 -17.68 -7.02
N PRO A 56 -12.74 -17.76 -6.22
CA PRO A 56 -14.08 -17.92 -6.78
C PRO A 56 -14.54 -16.73 -7.63
N GLY A 57 -14.07 -15.52 -7.31
CA GLY A 57 -14.40 -14.29 -8.06
C GLY A 57 -13.56 -14.10 -9.33
N THR A 58 -12.53 -14.92 -9.52
CA THR A 58 -11.59 -14.80 -10.62
C THR A 58 -12.02 -15.70 -11.77
N ARG A 59 -12.40 -15.09 -12.89
CA ARG A 59 -12.78 -15.83 -14.09
C ARG A 59 -11.55 -16.02 -15.00
N PHE A 60 -11.12 -17.28 -15.19
CA PHE A 60 -9.99 -17.62 -16.07
C PHE A 60 -10.42 -17.99 -17.51
N ARG A 61 -11.60 -17.56 -17.91
CA ARG A 61 -12.09 -17.72 -19.28
C ARG A 61 -12.35 -16.35 -19.91
N PRO A 62 -11.69 -16.00 -21.02
CA PRO A 62 -10.62 -16.76 -21.70
C PRO A 62 -9.36 -16.91 -20.84
N PRO A 63 -8.43 -17.83 -21.15
CA PRO A 63 -7.18 -17.97 -20.42
C PRO A 63 -6.39 -16.65 -20.46
N PRO A 64 -5.61 -16.34 -19.40
CA PRO A 64 -4.88 -15.08 -19.34
C PRO A 64 -3.84 -14.99 -20.46
N ALA A 65 -3.73 -13.81 -21.07
CA ALA A 65 -2.66 -13.54 -22.03
C ALA A 65 -1.28 -13.65 -21.35
N GLY A 66 -0.25 -14.03 -22.07
CA GLY A 66 1.10 -14.18 -21.51
C GLY A 66 1.65 -12.89 -20.88
N ARG A 67 1.25 -11.71 -21.39
CA ARG A 67 1.58 -10.40 -20.80
C ARG A 67 0.82 -10.15 -19.49
N GLU A 68 -0.46 -10.52 -19.42
CA GLU A 68 -1.28 -10.42 -18.21
C GLU A 68 -0.69 -11.27 -17.08
N LEU A 69 -0.29 -12.51 -17.38
CA LEU A 69 0.35 -13.40 -16.42
C LEU A 69 1.68 -12.83 -15.93
N ARG A 70 2.55 -12.35 -16.86
CA ARG A 70 3.83 -11.74 -16.49
C ARG A 70 3.65 -10.49 -15.64
N GLY A 71 2.67 -9.64 -15.97
CA GLY A 71 2.31 -8.46 -15.18
C GLY A 71 1.84 -8.82 -13.78
N GLY A 72 0.95 -9.81 -13.66
CA GLY A 72 0.48 -10.30 -12.37
C GLY A 72 1.58 -10.94 -11.52
N LEU A 73 2.50 -11.69 -12.13
CA LEU A 73 3.67 -12.25 -11.44
C LEU A 73 4.65 -11.15 -10.99
N LEU A 74 4.86 -10.12 -11.80
CA LEU A 74 5.65 -8.94 -11.41
C LEU A 74 5.04 -8.27 -10.18
N LEU A 75 3.73 -8.01 -10.20
CA LEU A 75 3.01 -7.45 -9.05
C LEU A 75 3.16 -8.35 -7.81
N GLY A 76 3.02 -9.67 -7.98
CA GLY A 76 3.22 -10.65 -6.92
C GLY A 76 4.63 -10.62 -6.33
N ALA A 77 5.65 -10.53 -7.18
CA ALA A 77 7.04 -10.44 -6.75
C ALA A 77 7.33 -9.13 -5.99
N LEU A 78 6.87 -7.99 -6.50
CA LEU A 78 7.04 -6.70 -5.84
C LEU A 78 6.37 -6.68 -4.46
N VAL A 79 5.13 -7.19 -4.37
CA VAL A 79 4.38 -7.26 -3.11
C VAL A 79 5.03 -8.26 -2.14
N ALA A 80 5.49 -9.41 -2.63
CA ALA A 80 6.17 -10.41 -1.81
C ALA A 80 7.46 -9.87 -1.19
N VAL A 81 8.35 -9.32 -2.01
CA VAL A 81 9.61 -8.73 -1.53
C VAL A 81 9.30 -7.56 -0.58
N GLY A 82 8.35 -6.71 -0.94
CA GLY A 82 7.92 -5.59 -0.09
C GLY A 82 7.45 -6.06 1.29
N PHE A 83 6.50 -6.99 1.37
CA PHE A 83 6.00 -7.46 2.66
C PHE A 83 7.00 -8.31 3.45
N ILE A 84 7.81 -9.13 2.79
CA ILE A 84 8.87 -9.92 3.46
C ILE A 84 9.86 -8.97 4.13
N THR A 85 10.35 -7.97 3.41
CA THR A 85 11.32 -7.01 3.96
C THR A 85 10.70 -6.08 4.99
N GLN A 86 9.45 -5.61 4.79
CA GLN A 86 8.72 -4.83 5.77
C GLN A 86 8.50 -5.60 7.07
N THR A 87 8.01 -6.83 6.97
CA THR A 87 7.66 -7.63 8.14
C THR A 87 8.90 -8.03 8.93
N ALA A 88 9.99 -8.40 8.22
CA ALA A 88 11.29 -8.64 8.84
C ALA A 88 11.86 -7.37 9.49
N GLY A 89 11.74 -6.23 8.81
CA GLY A 89 12.13 -4.92 9.35
C GLY A 89 11.34 -4.55 10.59
N LEU A 90 10.03 -4.79 10.61
CA LEU A 90 9.12 -4.44 11.70
C LEU A 90 9.43 -5.21 13.02
N VAL A 91 10.11 -6.34 12.95
CA VAL A 91 10.61 -7.04 14.14
C VAL A 91 11.70 -6.22 14.85
N ILE A 92 12.53 -5.50 14.08
CA ILE A 92 13.74 -4.81 14.55
C ILE A 92 13.46 -3.31 14.80
N THR A 93 12.63 -2.67 13.96
CA THR A 93 12.31 -1.24 14.06
C THR A 93 10.94 -1.01 14.72
N THR A 94 10.62 0.27 15.00
CA THR A 94 9.29 0.64 15.54
C THR A 94 8.23 0.70 14.43
N ALA A 95 6.95 0.54 14.79
CA ALA A 95 5.85 0.66 13.85
C ALA A 95 5.81 2.05 13.20
N SER A 96 6.03 3.11 13.97
CA SER A 96 6.05 4.50 13.46
C SER A 96 7.19 4.74 12.47
N ARG A 97 8.42 4.27 12.77
CA ARG A 97 9.55 4.37 11.83
C ARG A 97 9.29 3.58 10.55
N SER A 98 8.77 2.36 10.68
CA SER A 98 8.42 1.53 9.52
C SER A 98 7.36 2.21 8.67
N ALA A 99 6.28 2.74 9.26
CA ALA A 99 5.23 3.46 8.54
C ALA A 99 5.79 4.71 7.80
N PHE A 100 6.67 5.49 8.44
CA PHE A 100 7.35 6.61 7.81
C PHE A 100 8.17 6.17 6.58
N ILE A 101 9.01 5.15 6.74
CA ILE A 101 9.88 4.69 5.66
C ILE A 101 9.06 4.09 4.51
N VAL A 102 8.00 3.33 4.81
CA VAL A 102 7.09 2.80 3.77
C VAL A 102 6.42 3.94 3.00
N ALA A 103 6.04 5.02 3.65
CA ALA A 103 5.43 6.17 3.01
C ALA A 103 6.35 6.87 1.97
N ILE A 104 7.66 6.63 2.02
CA ILE A 104 8.62 7.07 0.97
C ILE A 104 8.25 6.43 -0.38
N SER A 105 7.56 5.28 -0.41
CA SER A 105 7.03 4.69 -1.64
C SER A 105 6.20 5.66 -2.46
N SER A 106 5.45 6.55 -1.80
CA SER A 106 4.66 7.60 -2.44
C SER A 106 5.51 8.64 -3.17
N VAL A 107 6.73 8.91 -2.68
CA VAL A 107 7.69 9.78 -3.35
C VAL A 107 8.42 9.04 -4.47
N LEU A 108 8.74 7.76 -4.24
CA LEU A 108 9.42 6.92 -5.23
C LEU A 108 8.54 6.61 -6.44
N ALA A 109 7.22 6.44 -6.26
CA ALA A 109 6.32 6.11 -7.36
C ALA A 109 6.39 7.09 -8.55
N PRO A 110 6.23 8.43 -8.38
CA PRO A 110 6.37 9.35 -9.49
C PRO A 110 7.80 9.43 -10.05
N VAL A 111 8.84 9.18 -9.24
CA VAL A 111 10.23 9.10 -9.72
C VAL A 111 10.42 7.87 -10.61
N ILE A 112 9.89 6.72 -10.20
CA ILE A 112 9.91 5.48 -10.99
C ILE A 112 9.08 5.66 -12.27
N ALA A 113 7.90 6.28 -12.19
CA ALA A 113 7.06 6.57 -13.37
C ALA A 113 7.79 7.49 -14.36
N LEU A 114 8.52 8.49 -13.88
CA LEU A 114 9.34 9.34 -14.72
C LEU A 114 10.48 8.55 -15.37
N ALA A 115 11.21 7.76 -14.59
CA ALA A 115 12.38 7.02 -15.07
C ALA A 115 12.02 5.90 -16.07
N LEU A 116 10.93 5.16 -15.82
CA LEU A 116 10.56 3.99 -16.62
C LEU A 116 9.58 4.32 -17.77
N LEU A 117 8.71 5.30 -17.56
CA LEU A 117 7.58 5.60 -18.48
C LEU A 117 7.66 7.01 -19.06
N GLY A 118 8.62 7.84 -18.65
CA GLY A 118 8.72 9.24 -19.05
C GLY A 118 7.57 10.13 -18.52
N GLN A 119 6.76 9.63 -17.60
CA GLN A 119 5.61 10.36 -17.04
C GLN A 119 6.09 11.42 -16.05
N ARG A 120 5.91 12.69 -16.41
CA ARG A 120 6.27 13.83 -15.54
C ARG A 120 5.07 14.26 -14.72
N PRO A 121 5.15 14.24 -13.37
CA PRO A 121 4.10 14.86 -12.56
C PRO A 121 4.04 16.36 -12.85
N GLY A 122 2.83 16.91 -12.89
CA GLY A 122 2.68 18.37 -12.95
C GLY A 122 3.33 19.03 -11.73
N TRP A 123 3.80 20.27 -11.89
CA TRP A 123 4.53 20.99 -10.82
C TRP A 123 3.73 21.09 -9.51
N LEU A 124 2.41 21.26 -9.59
CA LEU A 124 1.53 21.31 -8.42
C LEU A 124 1.47 19.95 -7.70
N THR A 125 1.42 18.84 -8.47
CA THR A 125 1.47 17.48 -7.89
C THR A 125 2.82 17.23 -7.23
N ALA A 126 3.93 17.70 -7.83
CA ALA A 126 5.26 17.59 -7.25
C ALA A 126 5.39 18.42 -5.97
N ALA A 127 4.87 19.65 -5.95
CA ALA A 127 4.82 20.49 -4.74
C ALA A 127 3.96 19.87 -3.64
N ALA A 128 2.78 19.31 -4.00
CA ALA A 128 1.89 18.62 -3.07
C ALA A 128 2.55 17.38 -2.45
N LEU A 129 3.28 16.58 -3.25
CA LEU A 129 4.06 15.45 -2.74
C LEU A 129 5.17 15.91 -1.79
N GLY A 130 5.85 17.01 -2.09
CA GLY A 130 6.84 17.62 -1.18
C GLY A 130 6.22 18.05 0.15
N MET A 131 5.07 18.73 0.12
CA MET A 131 4.31 19.11 1.32
C MET A 131 3.87 17.88 2.12
N ALA A 132 3.31 16.85 1.45
CA ALA A 132 2.88 15.63 2.10
C ALA A 132 4.07 14.87 2.73
N THR A 133 5.22 14.83 2.06
CA THR A 133 6.45 14.22 2.58
C THR A 133 6.93 14.91 3.86
N LEU A 134 6.95 16.25 3.86
CA LEU A 134 7.26 17.04 5.07
C LEU A 134 6.22 16.76 6.17
N GLY A 135 4.95 16.71 5.80
CA GLY A 135 3.86 16.35 6.72
C GLY A 135 4.04 14.98 7.35
N ILE A 136 4.40 13.96 6.57
CA ILE A 136 4.69 12.61 7.06
C ILE A 136 5.88 12.64 8.03
N TYR A 137 6.95 13.37 7.69
CA TYR A 137 8.11 13.51 8.56
C TYR A 137 7.74 14.11 9.93
N LEU A 138 6.96 15.19 9.95
CA LEU A 138 6.50 15.83 11.18
C LEU A 138 5.52 14.94 11.97
N LEU A 139 4.64 14.23 11.27
CA LEU A 139 3.63 13.35 11.86
C LEU A 139 4.25 12.15 12.57
N THR A 140 5.24 11.52 11.94
CA THR A 140 5.86 10.31 12.46
C THR A 140 6.98 10.59 13.46
N ALA A 141 7.51 11.82 13.45
CA ALA A 141 8.61 12.29 14.32
C ALA A 141 9.62 11.16 14.60
N PRO A 142 10.32 10.66 13.55
CA PRO A 142 11.21 9.52 13.71
C PRO A 142 12.29 9.87 14.74
N ASP A 143 12.48 8.98 15.72
CA ASP A 143 13.49 9.15 16.74
C ASP A 143 14.86 9.49 16.14
N ALA A 144 15.63 10.35 16.80
CA ALA A 144 16.93 10.85 16.34
C ALA A 144 18.05 9.77 16.29
N GLY A 145 17.71 8.51 16.47
CA GLY A 145 18.62 7.37 16.32
C GLY A 145 19.03 7.14 14.87
N GLY A 146 20.27 6.69 14.64
CA GLY A 146 20.75 6.32 13.30
C GLY A 146 19.91 5.22 12.63
N LEU A 147 20.12 5.01 11.33
CA LEU A 147 19.48 3.94 10.56
C LEU A 147 19.90 2.57 11.10
N ASN A 148 18.93 1.72 11.38
CA ASN A 148 19.14 0.33 11.77
C ASN A 148 18.85 -0.64 10.60
N ARG A 149 19.16 -1.92 10.77
CA ARG A 149 18.93 -2.94 9.73
C ARG A 149 17.45 -3.09 9.38
N GLY A 150 16.55 -2.87 10.33
CA GLY A 150 15.10 -2.90 10.08
C GLY A 150 14.63 -1.74 9.19
N ASP A 151 15.24 -0.56 9.37
CA ASP A 151 14.98 0.60 8.52
C ASP A 151 15.45 0.34 7.08
N LEU A 152 16.63 -0.27 6.89
CA LEU A 152 17.14 -0.62 5.55
C LEU A 152 16.23 -1.64 4.85
N LEU A 153 15.75 -2.66 5.56
CA LEU A 153 14.78 -3.61 5.02
C LEU A 153 13.48 -2.91 4.62
N THR A 154 13.02 -1.96 5.43
CA THR A 154 11.81 -1.18 5.13
C THR A 154 12.01 -0.22 3.95
N LEU A 155 13.23 0.27 3.69
CA LEU A 155 13.55 1.04 2.47
C LEU A 155 13.43 0.18 1.20
N VAL A 156 13.86 -1.08 1.25
CA VAL A 156 13.64 -2.03 0.14
C VAL A 156 12.14 -2.22 -0.10
N CYS A 157 11.36 -2.37 0.98
CA CYS A 157 9.89 -2.41 0.89
C CYS A 157 9.34 -1.16 0.21
N ALA A 158 9.77 0.04 0.61
CA ALA A 158 9.31 1.30 0.03
C ALA A 158 9.59 1.38 -1.48
N ALA A 159 10.76 0.91 -1.93
CA ALA A 159 11.09 0.84 -3.35
C ALA A 159 10.18 -0.15 -4.11
N CYS A 160 9.92 -1.33 -3.55
CA CYS A 160 9.01 -2.32 -4.12
C CYS A 160 7.58 -1.79 -4.22
N PHE A 161 7.07 -1.13 -3.18
CA PHE A 161 5.72 -0.57 -3.19
C PHE A 161 5.61 0.65 -4.10
N GLY A 162 6.63 1.50 -4.20
CA GLY A 162 6.68 2.56 -5.19
C GLY A 162 6.58 2.03 -6.62
N ALA A 163 7.33 0.98 -6.94
CA ALA A 163 7.24 0.28 -8.23
C ALA A 163 5.87 -0.40 -8.43
N GLN A 164 5.30 -0.99 -7.39
CA GLN A 164 3.97 -1.62 -7.43
C GLN A 164 2.87 -0.58 -7.70
N ILE A 165 2.91 0.61 -7.10
CA ILE A 165 1.96 1.69 -7.39
C ILE A 165 1.96 2.02 -8.89
N VAL A 166 3.13 2.14 -9.52
CA VAL A 166 3.25 2.40 -10.96
C VAL A 166 2.71 1.22 -11.77
N ALA A 167 3.14 0.01 -11.45
CA ALA A 167 2.74 -1.20 -12.18
C ALA A 167 1.23 -1.48 -12.08
N VAL A 168 0.59 -1.26 -10.92
CA VAL A 168 -0.86 -1.38 -10.74
C VAL A 168 -1.60 -0.38 -11.60
N THR A 169 -1.13 0.87 -11.68
CA THR A 169 -1.75 1.91 -12.50
C THR A 169 -1.73 1.54 -13.98
N GLU A 170 -0.61 1.06 -14.50
CA GLU A 170 -0.46 0.73 -15.92
C GLU A 170 -1.16 -0.57 -16.29
N LEU A 171 -0.89 -1.65 -15.55
CA LEU A 171 -1.48 -2.97 -15.84
C LEU A 171 -2.99 -3.00 -15.60
N GLY A 172 -3.49 -2.27 -14.60
CA GLY A 172 -4.91 -2.20 -14.29
C GLY A 172 -5.76 -1.54 -15.38
N ARG A 173 -5.15 -0.76 -16.28
CA ARG A 173 -5.81 -0.18 -17.45
C ARG A 173 -5.98 -1.17 -18.61
N GLU A 174 -5.06 -2.13 -18.71
CA GLU A 174 -5.00 -3.06 -19.84
C GLU A 174 -5.71 -4.39 -19.55
N TYR A 175 -5.68 -4.85 -18.29
CA TYR A 175 -6.08 -6.21 -17.93
C TYR A 175 -7.20 -6.23 -16.90
N ASP A 176 -7.79 -7.42 -16.74
CA ASP A 176 -8.85 -7.63 -15.75
C ASP A 176 -8.33 -7.44 -14.31
N ALA A 177 -8.95 -6.51 -13.59
CA ALA A 177 -8.53 -6.13 -12.24
C ALA A 177 -8.53 -7.30 -11.26
N ARG A 178 -9.55 -8.20 -11.31
CA ARG A 178 -9.66 -9.32 -10.39
C ARG A 178 -8.58 -10.37 -10.64
N ARG A 179 -8.25 -10.61 -11.91
CA ARG A 179 -7.17 -11.54 -12.28
C ARG A 179 -5.80 -11.03 -11.82
N LEU A 180 -5.51 -9.74 -12.07
CA LEU A 180 -4.25 -9.13 -11.64
C LEU A 180 -4.10 -9.17 -10.12
N VAL A 181 -5.16 -8.85 -9.37
CA VAL A 181 -5.16 -8.96 -7.90
C VAL A 181 -4.94 -10.40 -7.46
N TRP A 182 -5.61 -11.36 -8.09
CA TRP A 182 -5.41 -12.76 -7.75
C TRP A 182 -3.98 -13.22 -8.02
N PHE A 183 -3.40 -12.90 -9.19
CA PHE A 183 -2.01 -13.23 -9.49
C PHE A 183 -1.02 -12.57 -8.52
N GLN A 184 -1.27 -11.30 -8.17
CA GLN A 184 -0.48 -10.58 -7.19
C GLN A 184 -0.51 -11.27 -5.82
N VAL A 185 -1.68 -11.59 -5.31
CA VAL A 185 -1.87 -12.20 -3.98
C VAL A 185 -1.37 -13.64 -3.96
N ALA A 186 -1.69 -14.44 -4.99
CA ALA A 186 -1.23 -15.83 -5.12
C ALA A 186 0.29 -15.89 -5.31
N GLY A 187 0.85 -15.01 -6.15
CA GLY A 187 2.30 -14.88 -6.32
C GLY A 187 3.00 -14.53 -5.00
N THR A 188 2.43 -13.60 -4.23
CA THR A 188 2.95 -13.26 -2.90
C THR A 188 2.89 -14.46 -1.95
N ALA A 189 1.80 -15.23 -1.97
CA ALA A 189 1.67 -16.44 -1.15
C ALA A 189 2.76 -17.48 -1.50
N ILE A 190 2.95 -17.74 -2.80
CA ILE A 190 3.95 -18.70 -3.27
C ILE A 190 5.37 -18.27 -2.87
N VAL A 191 5.74 -17.00 -3.13
CA VAL A 191 7.06 -16.49 -2.77
C VAL A 191 7.29 -16.51 -1.27
N SER A 192 6.27 -16.12 -0.48
CA SER A 192 6.34 -16.18 0.99
C SER A 192 6.48 -17.62 1.51
N ALA A 193 5.76 -18.57 0.91
CA ALA A 193 5.86 -19.99 1.27
C ALA A 193 7.26 -20.56 0.92
N CYS A 194 7.79 -20.26 -0.27
CA CYS A 194 9.15 -20.65 -0.64
C CYS A 194 10.19 -20.05 0.31
N ALA A 195 10.06 -18.76 0.64
CA ALA A 195 10.94 -18.11 1.59
C ALA A 195 10.82 -18.72 3.00
N LEU A 196 9.61 -19.07 3.44
CA LEU A 196 9.37 -19.74 4.73
C LEU A 196 10.14 -21.08 4.80
N LEU A 197 10.03 -21.90 3.77
CA LEU A 197 10.71 -23.20 3.73
C LEU A 197 12.24 -23.11 3.73
N LEU A 198 12.79 -22.02 3.15
CA LEU A 198 14.22 -21.84 2.98
C LEU A 198 14.89 -21.06 4.13
N LEU A 199 14.19 -20.12 4.74
CA LEU A 199 14.80 -19.09 5.60
C LEU A 199 14.31 -19.13 7.05
N GLU A 200 13.17 -19.78 7.34
CA GLU A 200 12.54 -19.67 8.64
C GLU A 200 12.03 -21.02 9.16
N ARG A 201 12.17 -21.26 10.43
CA ARG A 201 11.45 -22.34 11.11
C ARG A 201 10.11 -21.79 11.60
N PRO A 202 8.97 -22.23 11.03
CA PRO A 202 7.67 -21.67 11.36
C PRO A 202 7.34 -21.90 12.84
N ARG A 203 6.95 -20.84 13.52
CA ARG A 203 6.41 -20.90 14.88
C ARG A 203 5.13 -20.08 14.90
N ILE A 204 4.04 -20.69 15.40
CA ILE A 204 2.74 -20.05 15.51
C ILE A 204 2.15 -20.45 16.86
N HIS A 205 1.85 -19.43 17.66
CA HIS A 205 1.05 -19.59 18.88
C HIS A 205 -0.41 -19.23 18.56
N TRP A 206 -1.25 -20.24 18.49
CA TRP A 206 -2.65 -20.08 18.15
C TRP A 206 -3.43 -19.50 19.35
N SER A 207 -3.77 -18.23 19.27
CA SER A 207 -4.60 -17.54 20.26
C SER A 207 -5.76 -16.83 19.57
N GLY A 208 -6.82 -16.51 20.32
CA GLY A 208 -7.94 -15.74 19.76
C GLY A 208 -7.51 -14.40 19.18
N ALA A 209 -6.56 -13.72 19.83
CA ALA A 209 -5.99 -12.46 19.34
C ALA A 209 -5.23 -12.63 18.03
N PHE A 210 -4.43 -13.69 17.89
CA PHE A 210 -3.73 -14.01 16.64
C PHE A 210 -4.71 -14.31 15.51
N LEU A 211 -5.74 -15.14 15.76
CA LEU A 211 -6.75 -15.46 14.76
C LEU A 211 -7.53 -14.21 14.31
N ALA A 212 -7.89 -13.32 15.23
CA ALA A 212 -8.54 -12.06 14.89
C ALA A 212 -7.63 -11.15 14.04
N ALA A 213 -6.35 -11.03 14.39
CA ALA A 213 -5.38 -10.25 13.62
C ALA A 213 -5.13 -10.86 12.23
N LEU A 214 -5.05 -12.18 12.13
CA LEU A 214 -4.92 -12.88 10.85
C LEU A 214 -6.17 -12.67 9.99
N ALA A 215 -7.37 -12.89 10.53
CA ALA A 215 -8.64 -12.68 9.82
C ALA A 215 -8.78 -11.24 9.33
N TYR A 216 -8.48 -10.25 10.18
CA TYR A 216 -8.45 -8.84 9.79
C TYR A 216 -7.48 -8.59 8.63
N SER A 217 -6.26 -9.09 8.74
CA SER A 217 -5.22 -8.90 7.72
C SER A 217 -5.59 -9.59 6.40
N VAL A 218 -6.21 -10.76 6.44
CA VAL A 218 -6.68 -11.50 5.26
C VAL A 218 -7.81 -10.74 4.56
N VAL A 219 -8.88 -10.44 5.29
CA VAL A 219 -10.11 -9.88 4.71
C VAL A 219 -9.91 -8.43 4.27
N PHE A 220 -9.43 -7.59 5.18
CA PHE A 220 -9.33 -6.15 4.91
C PHE A 220 -8.04 -5.80 4.19
N ALA A 221 -6.87 -6.13 4.74
CA ALA A 221 -5.61 -5.64 4.21
C ALA A 221 -5.13 -6.36 2.94
N SER A 222 -5.47 -7.65 2.75
CA SER A 222 -5.00 -8.41 1.58
C SER A 222 -6.07 -8.61 0.53
N THR A 223 -7.33 -8.86 0.90
CA THR A 223 -8.40 -9.09 -0.07
C THR A 223 -9.04 -7.78 -0.50
N THR A 224 -9.65 -7.07 0.44
CA THR A 224 -10.42 -5.85 0.14
C THR A 224 -9.52 -4.73 -0.37
N CYS A 225 -8.42 -4.43 0.31
CA CYS A 225 -7.56 -3.31 -0.08
C CYS A 225 -6.96 -3.47 -1.46
N PHE A 226 -6.46 -4.66 -1.86
CA PHE A 226 -5.92 -4.84 -3.20
C PHE A 226 -6.98 -4.77 -4.29
N LEU A 227 -8.22 -5.21 -4.02
CA LEU A 227 -9.34 -5.01 -4.95
C LEU A 227 -9.70 -3.53 -5.08
N LEU A 228 -9.81 -2.80 -3.98
CA LEU A 228 -10.08 -1.36 -3.99
C LEU A 228 -8.95 -0.60 -4.69
N GLN A 229 -7.70 -0.90 -4.37
CA GLN A 229 -6.53 -0.30 -5.00
C GLN A 229 -6.57 -0.49 -6.52
N MET A 230 -6.69 -1.72 -6.99
CA MET A 230 -6.68 -2.02 -8.43
C MET A 230 -7.86 -1.35 -9.15
N SER A 231 -9.05 -1.39 -8.55
CA SER A 231 -10.25 -0.78 -9.14
C SER A 231 -10.16 0.74 -9.23
N ALA A 232 -9.52 1.39 -8.26
CA ALA A 232 -9.34 2.83 -8.21
C ALA A 232 -8.18 3.31 -9.08
N GLN A 233 -7.00 2.70 -8.96
CA GLN A 233 -5.78 3.17 -9.62
C GLN A 233 -5.84 3.08 -11.15
N ARG A 234 -6.61 2.17 -11.73
CA ARG A 234 -6.83 2.11 -13.18
C ARG A 234 -7.44 3.39 -13.77
N HIS A 235 -8.09 4.22 -12.94
CA HIS A 235 -8.76 5.46 -13.33
C HIS A 235 -7.99 6.73 -12.97
N MET A 236 -6.76 6.62 -12.48
CA MET A 236 -5.94 7.77 -12.10
C MET A 236 -4.47 7.61 -12.52
N SER A 237 -3.67 8.67 -12.35
CA SER A 237 -2.22 8.58 -12.54
C SER A 237 -1.54 8.00 -11.30
N SER A 238 -0.35 7.38 -11.50
CA SER A 238 0.46 6.88 -10.38
C SER A 238 0.86 7.98 -9.40
N ALA A 239 1.11 9.20 -9.88
CA ALA A 239 1.40 10.35 -9.02
C ALA A 239 0.21 10.75 -8.14
N ARG A 240 -1.05 10.67 -8.67
CA ARG A 240 -2.23 10.93 -7.86
C ARG A 240 -2.47 9.83 -6.84
N ALA A 241 -2.31 8.56 -7.23
CA ALA A 241 -2.40 7.44 -6.31
C ALA A 241 -1.37 7.57 -5.17
N ALA A 242 -0.14 7.94 -5.51
CA ALA A 242 0.93 8.19 -4.54
C ALA A 242 0.56 9.28 -3.53
N LEU A 243 -0.07 10.38 -4.00
CA LEU A 243 -0.51 11.46 -3.12
C LEU A 243 -1.61 11.00 -2.14
N ILE A 244 -2.54 10.14 -2.60
CA ILE A 244 -3.57 9.56 -1.71
C ILE A 244 -2.92 8.62 -0.67
N PHE A 245 -1.91 7.85 -1.05
CA PHE A 245 -1.19 7.00 -0.10
C PHE A 245 -0.41 7.77 0.98
N CYS A 246 -0.10 9.05 0.79
CA CYS A 246 0.46 9.88 1.86
C CYS A 246 -0.47 10.02 3.09
N PHE A 247 -1.76 9.70 2.96
CA PHE A 247 -2.69 9.66 4.09
C PHE A 247 -2.53 8.42 4.98
N GLU A 248 -1.84 7.38 4.54
CA GLU A 248 -1.70 6.13 5.31
C GLU A 248 -1.10 6.36 6.72
N PRO A 249 0.03 7.07 6.88
CA PRO A 249 0.55 7.39 8.21
C PRO A 249 -0.38 8.28 9.04
N LEU A 250 -1.15 9.18 8.39
CA LEU A 250 -2.13 10.00 9.07
C LEU A 250 -3.25 9.13 9.66
N PHE A 251 -3.78 8.19 8.89
CA PHE A 251 -4.79 7.25 9.37
C PHE A 251 -4.25 6.33 10.46
N ALA A 252 -2.98 5.89 10.36
CA ALA A 252 -2.33 5.12 11.41
C ALA A 252 -2.25 5.92 12.72
N ALA A 253 -1.82 7.18 12.66
CA ALA A 253 -1.74 8.06 13.83
C ALA A 253 -3.11 8.35 14.45
N LEU A 254 -4.13 8.66 13.63
CA LEU A 254 -5.49 8.90 14.10
C LEU A 254 -6.10 7.64 14.73
N THR A 255 -5.84 6.47 14.19
CA THR A 255 -6.31 5.20 14.75
C THR A 255 -5.66 4.93 16.10
N SER A 256 -4.35 5.14 16.24
CA SER A 256 -3.63 5.02 17.50
C SER A 256 -4.18 5.99 18.54
N TRP A 257 -4.46 7.24 18.16
CA TRP A 257 -5.08 8.23 19.06
C TRP A 257 -6.46 7.80 19.54
N LEU A 258 -7.34 7.35 18.62
CA LEU A 258 -8.73 7.01 18.95
C LEU A 258 -8.83 5.68 19.71
N VAL A 259 -8.04 4.66 19.35
CA VAL A 259 -8.19 3.29 19.86
C VAL A 259 -7.27 3.03 21.05
N LEU A 260 -6.03 3.55 21.00
CA LEU A 260 -5.02 3.33 22.04
C LEU A 260 -4.93 4.48 23.04
N GLY A 261 -5.65 5.60 22.81
CA GLY A 261 -5.60 6.78 23.67
C GLY A 261 -4.27 7.53 23.62
N GLU A 262 -3.44 7.29 22.59
CA GLU A 262 -2.17 7.99 22.41
C GLU A 262 -2.40 9.48 22.20
N ARG A 263 -1.58 10.33 22.84
CA ARG A 263 -1.67 11.79 22.65
C ARG A 263 -0.77 12.22 21.49
N LEU A 264 -1.36 12.82 20.48
CA LEU A 264 -0.61 13.43 19.39
C LEU A 264 -0.05 14.78 19.83
N ALA A 265 1.26 14.98 19.65
CA ALA A 265 1.91 16.26 19.88
C ALA A 265 1.47 17.30 18.83
N MET A 266 1.61 18.60 19.16
CA MET A 266 1.29 19.67 18.22
C MET A 266 1.97 19.55 16.87
N LEU A 267 3.23 19.09 16.86
CA LEU A 267 4.00 18.84 15.64
C LEU A 267 3.36 17.77 14.75
N GLN A 268 2.78 16.75 15.35
CA GLN A 268 2.09 15.67 14.63
C GLN A 268 0.77 16.15 14.01
N TRP A 269 0.03 17.01 14.70
CA TRP A 269 -1.17 17.68 14.13
C TRP A 269 -0.80 18.60 12.95
N LEU A 270 0.29 19.37 13.05
CA LEU A 270 0.81 20.17 11.94
C LEU A 270 1.20 19.28 10.75
N GLY A 271 1.85 18.15 11.00
CA GLY A 271 2.20 17.17 9.98
C GLY A 271 0.97 16.62 9.25
N GLY A 272 -0.05 16.21 10.00
CA GLY A 272 -1.34 15.77 9.43
C GLY A 272 -2.00 16.86 8.59
N GLY A 273 -2.01 18.09 9.08
CA GLY A 273 -2.51 19.26 8.35
C GLY A 273 -1.79 19.50 7.00
N LEU A 274 -0.46 19.35 6.96
CA LEU A 274 0.32 19.50 5.72
C LEU A 274 -0.03 18.41 4.69
N ILE A 275 -0.27 17.18 5.11
CA ILE A 275 -0.71 16.09 4.21
C ILE A 275 -2.04 16.47 3.55
N VAL A 276 -3.01 16.91 4.36
CA VAL A 276 -4.34 17.33 3.87
C VAL A 276 -4.24 18.54 2.93
N LEU A 277 -3.46 19.55 3.30
CA LEU A 277 -3.24 20.74 2.47
C LEU A 277 -2.55 20.41 1.14
N GLY A 278 -1.59 19.48 1.15
CA GLY A 278 -0.95 18.97 -0.07
C GLY A 278 -1.97 18.37 -1.03
N MET A 279 -2.88 17.54 -0.53
CA MET A 279 -3.94 16.94 -1.35
C MET A 279 -4.89 18.01 -1.92
N ILE A 280 -5.33 18.96 -1.10
CA ILE A 280 -6.19 20.08 -1.54
C ILE A 280 -5.49 20.90 -2.62
N ALA A 281 -4.22 21.25 -2.43
CA ALA A 281 -3.43 22.02 -3.40
C ALA A 281 -3.33 21.31 -4.76
N ALA A 282 -3.18 20.00 -4.77
CA ALA A 282 -3.14 19.20 -6.00
C ALA A 282 -4.48 19.16 -6.76
N ASP A 283 -5.61 19.40 -6.08
CA ASP A 283 -6.95 19.38 -6.66
C ASP A 283 -7.43 20.73 -7.20
N LEU A 284 -6.88 21.85 -6.73
CA LEU A 284 -7.29 23.20 -7.12
C LEU A 284 -7.32 23.46 -8.65
N PRO A 285 -6.32 23.05 -9.45
CA PRO A 285 -6.35 23.26 -10.90
C PRO A 285 -7.39 22.41 -11.61
N ALA A 286 -7.68 21.23 -11.12
CA ALA A 286 -8.65 20.31 -11.71
C ALA A 286 -10.09 20.83 -11.55
N SER A 287 -10.40 21.45 -10.41
CA SER A 287 -11.70 22.09 -10.18
C SER A 287 -11.87 23.35 -11.03
N ARG A 288 -10.81 24.14 -11.26
CA ARG A 288 -10.84 25.33 -12.12
C ARG A 288 -11.02 24.95 -13.60
N ALA A 289 -10.34 23.91 -14.07
CA ALA A 289 -10.54 23.41 -15.44
C ALA A 289 -11.95 22.86 -15.68
N ALA A 290 -12.54 22.19 -14.69
CA ALA A 290 -13.92 21.69 -14.77
C ALA A 290 -14.97 22.81 -14.69
N ALA A 291 -14.68 23.91 -13.97
CA ALA A 291 -15.56 25.09 -13.87
C ALA A 291 -15.46 26.04 -15.05
N ALA A 292 -14.39 25.95 -15.84
CA ALA A 292 -14.17 26.81 -17.01
C ALA A 292 -14.85 26.31 -18.28
N GLY A 293 -15.59 25.14 -18.26
CA GLY A 293 -16.46 24.60 -19.33
C GLY A 293 -16.01 24.85 -20.77
N PRO A 294 -16.38 24.03 -21.74
CA PRO A 294 -16.01 24.30 -23.15
C PRO A 294 -16.61 25.60 -23.65
#